data_bef41b18ab97f8df4ef7ca6caf935c9b
#
_entry.id   bef41b18ab97f8df4ef7ca6caf935c9b
#
_cell.length_a   1.000
_cell.length_b   1.000
_cell.length_c   1.000
_cell.angle_alpha   90.00
_cell.angle_beta   90.00
_cell.angle_gamma   90.00
#
_symmetry.space_group_name_H-M   'P 1'
#
loop_
_entity.id
_entity.type
_entity.pdbx_description
1 polymer ?
#
loop_
_entity_poly.entity_id
_entity_poly.type
_entity_poly.pdbx_seq_one_letter_code
_entity_poly.pdbx_strand_id
1 'polypeptide(L)'
;FGTGHNTVLPELTSDYHFILNPDIQLTADTLSDLADWMAAHPDAVMARPGLCFPDGRPQSLPLRRCALRPMVYRQLPFLKFWEKYNRAYLMEGEDLSAPVEIEFCTGSFSAVRTAEFKAVGGFDEHYFMYVEDADLTQKMRTTGKAYLVPQYTAIHAWHRAAHRSLKPFLWQTGSLLRYFHKWGFKF
;
A
#
# COMPACT_ATOMS: atom_id res chain seq x y z
N PHE A 1 -1.51 -8.34 11.20
CA PHE A 1 -1.00 -6.99 10.89
C PHE A 1 -2.08 -5.95 11.19
N GLY A 2 -3.21 -5.93 10.47
CA GLY A 2 -4.24 -4.91 10.63
C GLY A 2 -4.82 -4.80 12.03
N THR A 3 -5.12 -5.91 12.70
CA THR A 3 -5.60 -5.94 14.09
C THR A 3 -4.65 -5.23 15.04
N GLY A 4 -3.32 -5.41 14.88
CA GLY A 4 -2.32 -4.71 15.70
C GLY A 4 -2.40 -3.18 15.55
N HIS A 5 -2.61 -2.66 14.35
CA HIS A 5 -2.83 -1.23 14.13
C HIS A 5 -4.17 -0.75 14.69
N ASN A 6 -5.20 -1.58 14.63
CA ASN A 6 -6.51 -1.21 15.16
C ASN A 6 -6.55 -1.11 16.70
N THR A 7 -5.64 -1.79 17.41
CA THR A 7 -5.60 -1.69 18.89
C THR A 7 -5.33 -0.27 19.38
N VAL A 8 -4.55 0.50 18.64
CA VAL A 8 -4.25 1.91 18.99
C VAL A 8 -5.26 2.91 18.45
N LEU A 9 -6.17 2.48 17.56
CA LEU A 9 -7.13 3.35 16.88
C LEU A 9 -7.96 4.24 17.82
N PRO A 10 -8.49 3.74 18.95
CA PRO A 10 -9.25 4.56 19.88
C PRO A 10 -8.42 5.67 20.54
N GLU A 11 -7.13 5.41 20.75
CA GLU A 11 -6.21 6.28 21.49
C GLU A 11 -5.52 7.34 20.58
N LEU A 12 -5.62 7.21 19.26
CA LEU A 12 -4.98 8.14 18.33
C LEU A 12 -5.57 9.56 18.49
N THR A 13 -4.71 10.52 18.79
CA THR A 13 -5.05 11.95 18.91
C THR A 13 -4.26 12.84 17.97
N SER A 14 -3.26 12.29 17.27
CA SER A 14 -2.45 12.99 16.27
C SER A 14 -3.24 13.30 14.99
N ASP A 15 -2.81 14.29 14.22
CA ASP A 15 -3.39 14.60 12.92
C ASP A 15 -3.10 13.50 11.88
N TYR A 16 -1.92 12.88 11.99
CA TYR A 16 -1.47 11.83 11.08
C TYR A 16 -1.02 10.59 11.87
N HIS A 17 -1.31 9.41 11.31
CA HIS A 17 -0.84 8.13 11.81
C HIS A 17 0.02 7.45 10.73
N PHE A 18 1.16 6.91 11.15
CA PHE A 18 2.09 6.23 10.24
C PHE A 18 2.02 4.72 10.44
N ILE A 19 1.81 4.02 9.34
CA ILE A 19 1.81 2.56 9.25
C ILE A 19 3.17 2.17 8.69
N LEU A 20 4.01 1.53 9.50
CA LEU A 20 5.39 1.22 9.15
C LEU A 20 5.73 -0.24 9.44
N ASN A 21 6.42 -0.88 8.51
CA ASN A 21 7.06 -2.16 8.78
C ASN A 21 8.33 -1.96 9.65
N PRO A 22 8.68 -2.95 10.49
CA PRO A 22 9.83 -2.84 11.39
C PRO A 22 11.19 -2.84 10.65
N ASP A 23 11.23 -3.15 9.36
CA ASP A 23 12.42 -3.15 8.51
C ASP A 23 12.52 -1.91 7.60
N ILE A 24 11.77 -0.85 7.92
CA ILE A 24 11.92 0.48 7.32
C ILE A 24 13.07 1.22 8.02
N GLN A 25 13.94 1.82 7.22
CA GLN A 25 15.01 2.72 7.69
C GLN A 25 14.82 4.11 7.08
N LEU A 26 14.82 5.12 7.92
CA LEU A 26 14.71 6.52 7.52
C LEU A 26 16.10 7.13 7.46
N THR A 27 16.44 7.73 6.33
CA THR A 27 17.72 8.44 6.10
C THR A 27 17.59 9.95 6.18
N ALA A 28 16.37 10.45 6.27
CA ALA A 28 15.98 11.84 6.43
C ALA A 28 14.70 11.91 7.28
N ASP A 29 14.22 13.09 7.59
CA ASP A 29 12.95 13.26 8.33
C ASP A 29 11.73 13.08 7.42
N THR A 30 11.65 11.90 6.80
CA THR A 30 10.58 11.54 5.88
C THR A 30 9.19 11.58 6.53
N LEU A 31 9.10 11.41 7.86
CA LEU A 31 7.82 11.44 8.57
C LEU A 31 7.26 12.87 8.61
N SER A 32 8.06 13.84 9.07
CA SER A 32 7.66 15.25 9.12
C SER A 32 7.40 15.79 7.72
N ASP A 33 8.32 15.51 6.78
CA ASP A 33 8.20 15.95 5.39
C ASP A 33 6.87 15.46 4.75
N LEU A 34 6.51 14.20 4.99
CA LEU A 34 5.29 13.63 4.43
C LEU A 34 4.03 14.19 5.12
N ALA A 35 4.09 14.43 6.44
CA ALA A 35 3.02 15.07 7.19
C ALA A 35 2.77 16.51 6.70
N ASP A 36 3.84 17.30 6.51
CA ASP A 36 3.77 18.66 6.00
C ASP A 36 3.23 18.70 4.58
N TRP A 37 3.67 17.75 3.73
CA TRP A 37 3.11 17.62 2.39
C TRP A 37 1.60 17.33 2.44
N MET A 38 1.16 16.40 3.28
CA MET A 38 -0.28 16.11 3.45
C MET A 38 -1.05 17.30 4.02
N ALA A 39 -0.43 18.10 4.91
CA ALA A 39 -1.05 19.31 5.44
C ALA A 39 -1.33 20.33 4.33
N ALA A 40 -0.40 20.47 3.37
CA ALA A 40 -0.55 21.33 2.20
C ALA A 40 -1.53 20.78 1.13
N HIS A 41 -1.92 19.49 1.22
CA HIS A 41 -2.80 18.83 0.27
C HIS A 41 -4.02 18.23 0.99
N PRO A 42 -5.08 19.02 1.27
CA PRO A 42 -6.23 18.59 2.07
C PRO A 42 -7.02 17.42 1.49
N ASP A 43 -6.94 17.18 0.20
CA ASP A 43 -7.56 16.04 -0.48
C ASP A 43 -6.78 14.73 -0.29
N ALA A 44 -5.52 14.80 0.18
CA ALA A 44 -4.70 13.63 0.48
C ALA A 44 -5.08 13.06 1.85
N VAL A 45 -5.77 11.93 1.85
CA VAL A 45 -6.13 11.19 3.08
C VAL A 45 -5.15 10.06 3.39
N MET A 46 -4.39 9.65 2.39
CA MET A 46 -3.34 8.63 2.51
C MET A 46 -2.18 8.97 1.57
N ALA A 47 -0.95 8.79 2.03
CA ALA A 47 0.23 9.03 1.22
C ALA A 47 1.33 8.02 1.56
N ARG A 48 2.21 7.74 0.59
CA ARG A 48 3.44 6.98 0.81
C ARG A 48 4.63 7.61 0.12
N PRO A 49 5.83 7.48 0.67
CA PRO A 49 7.06 7.88 -0.01
C PRO A 49 7.47 6.86 -1.08
N GLY A 50 8.48 7.18 -1.86
CA GLY A 50 9.23 6.21 -2.62
C GLY A 50 9.95 5.23 -1.68
N LEU A 51 10.01 3.95 -2.07
CA LEU A 51 10.80 2.96 -1.32
C LEU A 51 11.96 2.47 -2.18
N CYS A 52 13.11 2.28 -1.54
CA CYS A 52 14.29 1.71 -2.18
C CYS A 52 14.84 0.53 -1.36
N PHE A 53 15.61 -0.31 -2.03
CA PHE A 53 16.43 -1.33 -1.37
C PHE A 53 17.63 -0.70 -0.67
N PRO A 54 18.33 -1.41 0.24
CA PRO A 54 19.53 -0.91 0.89
C PRO A 54 20.66 -0.51 -0.07
N ASP A 55 20.66 -1.02 -1.29
CA ASP A 55 21.60 -0.67 -2.36
C ASP A 55 21.16 0.57 -3.18
N GLY A 56 20.09 1.24 -2.78
CA GLY A 56 19.54 2.45 -3.42
C GLY A 56 18.65 2.19 -4.63
N ARG A 57 18.49 0.97 -5.09
CA ARG A 57 17.59 0.67 -6.23
C ARG A 57 16.14 0.89 -5.83
N PRO A 58 15.32 1.60 -6.65
CA PRO A 58 13.90 1.77 -6.36
C PRO A 58 13.16 0.42 -6.30
N GLN A 59 12.19 0.35 -5.38
CA GLN A 59 11.26 -0.79 -5.33
C GLN A 59 10.08 -0.55 -6.25
N SER A 60 9.89 -1.42 -7.23
CA SER A 60 8.70 -1.43 -8.07
C SER A 60 7.55 -2.06 -7.29
N LEU A 61 6.70 -1.22 -6.74
CA LEU A 61 5.55 -1.60 -5.91
C LEU A 61 4.25 -1.30 -6.65
N PRO A 62 3.18 -2.07 -6.37
CA PRO A 62 1.86 -1.77 -6.92
C PRO A 62 1.40 -0.35 -6.59
N LEU A 63 0.80 0.31 -7.57
CA LEU A 63 0.25 1.67 -7.45
C LEU A 63 -1.22 1.73 -7.86
N ARG A 64 -1.68 0.79 -8.67
CA ARG A 64 -3.09 0.67 -9.07
C ARG A 64 -3.84 -0.34 -8.19
N ARG A 65 -5.15 -0.26 -8.19
CA ARG A 65 -6.06 -1.18 -7.50
C ARG A 65 -5.80 -2.63 -7.90
N CYS A 66 -5.92 -3.57 -6.96
CA CYS A 66 -5.84 -5.00 -7.23
C CYS A 66 -6.81 -5.41 -8.34
N ALA A 67 -6.29 -6.13 -9.34
CA ALA A 67 -7.04 -6.66 -10.47
C ALA A 67 -6.64 -8.11 -10.72
N LEU A 68 -7.53 -8.90 -11.32
CA LEU A 68 -7.32 -10.34 -11.46
C LEU A 68 -6.10 -10.67 -12.32
N ARG A 69 -5.98 -10.03 -13.49
CA ARG A 69 -4.90 -10.34 -14.46
C ARG A 69 -3.49 -10.11 -13.92
N PRO A 70 -3.15 -8.95 -13.30
CA PRO A 70 -1.83 -8.77 -12.70
C PRO A 70 -1.60 -9.73 -11.53
N MET A 71 -2.63 -10.05 -10.72
CA MET A 71 -2.47 -10.97 -9.60
C MET A 71 -2.14 -12.38 -10.09
N VAL A 72 -2.82 -12.88 -11.12
CA VAL A 72 -2.55 -14.20 -11.72
C VAL A 72 -1.18 -14.18 -12.41
N TYR A 73 -0.83 -13.13 -13.17
CA TYR A 73 0.49 -13.02 -13.81
C TYR A 73 1.64 -13.10 -12.79
N ARG A 74 1.49 -12.46 -11.64
CA ARG A 74 2.52 -12.47 -10.58
C ARG A 74 2.74 -13.86 -9.97
N GLN A 75 1.74 -14.74 -10.04
CA GLN A 75 1.85 -16.15 -9.63
C GLN A 75 2.34 -17.03 -10.78
N LEU A 76 1.97 -16.71 -12.02
CA LEU A 76 2.22 -17.49 -13.22
C LEU A 76 2.90 -16.62 -14.30
N PRO A 77 4.17 -16.20 -14.09
CA PRO A 77 4.84 -15.23 -14.97
C PRO A 77 5.14 -15.74 -16.38
N PHE A 78 4.92 -17.02 -16.64
CA PHE A 78 4.99 -17.59 -17.99
C PHE A 78 3.82 -17.15 -18.88
N LEU A 79 2.74 -16.62 -18.32
CA LEU A 79 1.60 -16.03 -19.05
C LEU A 79 1.97 -14.63 -19.62
N LYS A 80 2.98 -14.57 -20.50
CA LYS A 80 3.56 -13.33 -21.03
C LYS A 80 2.55 -12.35 -21.63
N PHE A 81 1.44 -12.83 -22.18
CA PHE A 81 0.37 -11.99 -22.72
C PHE A 81 -0.34 -11.13 -21.65
N TRP A 82 -0.17 -11.44 -20.36
CA TRP A 82 -0.70 -10.64 -19.25
C TRP A 82 0.33 -9.69 -18.63
N GLU A 83 1.56 -9.69 -19.08
CA GLU A 83 2.63 -8.79 -18.61
C GLU A 83 2.21 -7.32 -18.68
N LYS A 84 1.54 -6.91 -19.77
CA LYS A 84 1.05 -5.53 -19.93
C LYS A 84 0.13 -5.07 -18.80
N TYR A 85 -0.67 -5.97 -18.22
CA TYR A 85 -1.55 -5.64 -17.09
C TYR A 85 -0.77 -5.49 -15.79
N ASN A 86 0.32 -6.27 -15.62
CA ASN A 86 1.22 -6.08 -14.48
C ASN A 86 1.98 -4.77 -14.60
N ARG A 87 2.45 -4.40 -15.78
CA ARG A 87 3.10 -3.09 -16.02
C ARG A 87 2.14 -1.94 -15.72
N ALA A 88 0.89 -2.00 -16.17
CA ALA A 88 -0.13 -1.02 -15.84
C ALA A 88 -0.43 -0.99 -14.34
N TYR A 89 -0.46 -2.13 -13.65
CA TYR A 89 -0.65 -2.24 -12.21
C TYR A 89 0.46 -1.56 -11.41
N LEU A 90 1.69 -1.60 -11.93
CA LEU A 90 2.86 -0.95 -11.36
C LEU A 90 3.03 0.51 -11.85
N MET A 91 2.17 1.01 -12.74
CA MET A 91 2.30 2.29 -13.43
C MET A 91 3.65 2.43 -14.18
N GLU A 92 4.18 1.32 -14.70
CA GLU A 92 5.41 1.34 -15.47
C GLU A 92 5.24 2.15 -16.77
N GLY A 93 6.13 3.13 -16.97
CA GLY A 93 6.09 4.05 -18.13
C GLY A 93 5.31 5.33 -17.87
N GLU A 94 4.69 5.49 -16.71
CA GLU A 94 4.15 6.79 -16.27
C GLU A 94 5.24 7.62 -15.60
N ASP A 95 5.13 8.94 -15.66
CA ASP A 95 6.05 9.85 -14.96
C ASP A 95 5.73 9.83 -13.46
N LEU A 96 6.63 9.26 -12.68
CA LEU A 96 6.54 9.17 -11.22
C LEU A 96 7.55 10.09 -10.53
N SER A 97 8.06 11.13 -11.21
CA SER A 97 9.02 12.08 -10.63
C SER A 97 8.39 13.13 -9.72
N ALA A 98 7.07 13.32 -9.82
CA ALA A 98 6.28 14.23 -9.00
C ALA A 98 5.17 13.47 -8.23
N PRO A 99 4.53 14.11 -7.23
CA PRO A 99 3.41 13.48 -6.53
C PRO A 99 2.29 13.06 -7.48
N VAL A 100 1.85 11.82 -7.39
CA VAL A 100 0.85 11.24 -8.28
C VAL A 100 -0.23 10.50 -7.48
N GLU A 101 -1.50 10.64 -7.90
CA GLU A 101 -2.60 9.88 -7.33
C GLU A 101 -2.45 8.40 -7.64
N ILE A 102 -2.58 7.57 -6.61
CA ILE A 102 -2.49 6.11 -6.68
C ILE A 102 -3.74 5.44 -6.12
N GLU A 103 -3.93 4.18 -6.49
CA GLU A 103 -5.05 3.37 -6.00
C GLU A 103 -4.62 2.32 -4.97
N PHE A 104 -3.33 2.27 -4.65
CA PHE A 104 -2.77 1.32 -3.69
C PHE A 104 -1.55 1.87 -2.96
N CYS A 105 -1.69 2.04 -1.64
CA CYS A 105 -0.59 2.27 -0.71
C CYS A 105 -0.23 0.96 -0.02
N THR A 106 1.04 0.56 -0.09
CA THR A 106 1.52 -0.65 0.58
C THR A 106 1.60 -0.45 2.09
N GLY A 107 1.28 -1.49 2.86
CA GLY A 107 1.38 -1.47 4.33
C GLY A 107 2.81 -1.38 4.86
N SER A 108 3.83 -1.41 4.00
CA SER A 108 5.23 -1.27 4.42
C SER A 108 5.58 0.15 4.89
N PHE A 109 5.03 1.18 4.22
CA PHE A 109 5.11 2.57 4.66
C PHE A 109 3.94 3.35 4.09
N SER A 110 3.05 3.81 4.96
CA SER A 110 1.95 4.71 4.61
C SER A 110 1.70 5.71 5.73
N ALA A 111 1.40 6.96 5.37
CA ALA A 111 0.83 7.96 6.24
C ALA A 111 -0.67 8.05 5.97
N VAL A 112 -1.49 8.18 7.00
CA VAL A 112 -2.93 8.37 6.91
C VAL A 112 -3.37 9.56 7.75
N ARG A 113 -4.40 10.30 7.32
CA ARG A 113 -5.08 11.23 8.20
C ARG A 113 -5.83 10.45 9.27
N THR A 114 -5.55 10.75 10.52
CA THR A 114 -6.10 10.01 11.66
C THR A 114 -7.62 10.07 11.71
N ALA A 115 -8.21 11.23 11.42
CA ALA A 115 -9.66 11.40 11.42
C ALA A 115 -10.35 10.46 10.42
N GLU A 116 -9.85 10.42 9.18
CA GLU A 116 -10.37 9.56 8.11
C GLU A 116 -10.08 8.08 8.40
N PHE A 117 -8.91 7.74 8.94
CA PHE A 117 -8.56 6.38 9.33
C PHE A 117 -9.51 5.85 10.42
N LYS A 118 -9.86 6.71 11.41
CA LYS A 118 -10.89 6.38 12.42
C LYS A 118 -12.28 6.27 11.78
N ALA A 119 -12.65 7.21 10.91
CA ALA A 119 -13.97 7.23 10.27
C ALA A 119 -14.24 5.97 9.42
N VAL A 120 -13.22 5.44 8.75
CA VAL A 120 -13.35 4.19 7.98
C VAL A 120 -13.20 2.93 8.87
N GLY A 121 -12.96 3.08 10.18
CA GLY A 121 -12.80 1.98 11.14
C GLY A 121 -11.48 1.20 10.98
N GLY A 122 -10.39 1.88 10.59
CA GLY A 122 -9.08 1.27 10.47
C GLY A 122 -9.02 0.12 9.45
N PHE A 123 -8.20 -0.88 9.71
CA PHE A 123 -8.10 -2.09 8.90
C PHE A 123 -9.32 -3.00 9.05
N ASP A 124 -9.65 -3.77 8.03
CA ASP A 124 -10.63 -4.85 8.12
C ASP A 124 -9.93 -6.10 8.70
N GLU A 125 -10.29 -6.48 9.93
CA GLU A 125 -9.64 -7.57 10.68
C GLU A 125 -9.95 -8.97 10.15
N HIS A 126 -10.85 -9.08 9.17
CA HIS A 126 -11.09 -10.35 8.48
C HIS A 126 -9.96 -10.73 7.52
N TYR A 127 -9.01 -9.83 7.24
CA TYR A 127 -7.78 -10.15 6.54
C TYR A 127 -6.72 -10.62 7.54
N PHE A 128 -6.39 -11.89 7.51
CA PHE A 128 -5.31 -12.42 8.36
C PHE A 128 -3.96 -11.91 7.90
N MET A 129 -3.70 -11.97 6.59
CA MET A 129 -2.45 -11.55 5.97
C MET A 129 -2.66 -11.33 4.47
N TYR A 130 -1.96 -10.34 3.90
CA TYR A 130 -2.01 -9.89 2.51
C TYR A 130 -3.33 -9.21 2.13
N VAL A 131 -3.23 -8.22 1.26
CA VAL A 131 -4.35 -7.46 0.69
C VAL A 131 -5.11 -6.56 1.70
N GLU A 132 -4.81 -6.65 3.01
CA GLU A 132 -5.35 -5.74 4.03
C GLU A 132 -5.00 -4.27 3.76
N ASP A 133 -3.81 -4.01 3.23
CA ASP A 133 -3.34 -2.70 2.82
C ASP A 133 -4.06 -2.18 1.56
N ALA A 134 -4.32 -3.07 0.59
CA ALA A 134 -5.13 -2.74 -0.57
C ALA A 134 -6.59 -2.44 -0.16
N ASP A 135 -7.17 -3.19 0.76
CA ASP A 135 -8.50 -2.94 1.30
C ASP A 135 -8.56 -1.60 2.03
N LEU A 136 -7.60 -1.34 2.92
CA LEU A 136 -7.50 -0.06 3.62
C LEU A 136 -7.39 1.10 2.64
N THR A 137 -6.56 0.97 1.60
CA THR A 137 -6.44 2.03 0.60
C THR A 137 -7.78 2.33 -0.07
N GLN A 138 -8.56 1.30 -0.43
CA GLN A 138 -9.89 1.54 -1.02
C GLN A 138 -10.85 2.19 0.00
N LYS A 139 -10.83 1.78 1.28
CA LYS A 139 -11.62 2.42 2.35
C LYS A 139 -11.26 3.91 2.47
N MET A 140 -9.97 4.24 2.61
CA MET A 140 -9.49 5.62 2.70
C MET A 140 -9.89 6.44 1.47
N ARG A 141 -9.81 5.87 0.27
CA ARG A 141 -10.20 6.54 -0.97
C ARG A 141 -11.70 6.86 -1.09
N THR A 142 -12.54 6.35 -0.20
CA THR A 142 -13.94 6.82 -0.10
C THR A 142 -14.06 8.21 0.55
N THR A 143 -13.03 8.67 1.24
CA THR A 143 -13.01 9.97 1.94
C THR A 143 -12.09 11.01 1.30
N GLY A 144 -11.20 10.62 0.38
CA GLY A 144 -10.27 11.51 -0.30
C GLY A 144 -9.38 10.74 -1.27
N LYS A 145 -8.15 11.19 -1.48
CA LYS A 145 -7.20 10.60 -2.43
C LYS A 145 -5.99 9.98 -1.73
N ALA A 146 -5.40 8.98 -2.37
CA ALA A 146 -4.13 8.40 -1.97
C ALA A 146 -3.03 8.80 -2.95
N TYR A 147 -1.82 9.10 -2.43
CA TYR A 147 -0.72 9.61 -3.24
C TYR A 147 0.59 8.84 -3.04
N LEU A 148 1.35 8.69 -4.11
CA LEU A 148 2.79 8.47 -4.06
C LEU A 148 3.47 9.85 -4.08
N VAL A 149 4.37 10.08 -3.12
CA VAL A 149 5.13 11.35 -2.96
C VAL A 149 6.63 11.01 -3.11
N PRO A 150 7.13 10.91 -4.35
CA PRO A 150 8.41 10.27 -4.66
C PRO A 150 9.64 11.09 -4.24
N GLN A 151 9.49 12.42 -4.00
CA GLN A 151 10.58 13.27 -3.51
C GLN A 151 11.04 12.87 -2.10
N TYR A 152 10.20 12.18 -1.33
CA TYR A 152 10.57 11.59 -0.05
C TYR A 152 10.79 10.09 -0.24
N THR A 153 11.85 9.57 0.38
CA THR A 153 12.22 8.17 0.22
C THR A 153 12.54 7.52 1.57
N ALA A 154 12.37 6.21 1.63
CA ALA A 154 12.79 5.40 2.76
C ALA A 154 13.39 4.08 2.25
N ILE A 155 14.30 3.52 3.03
CA ILE A 155 14.89 2.21 2.76
C ILE A 155 13.98 1.14 3.37
N HIS A 156 13.62 0.14 2.56
CA HIS A 156 12.87 -1.03 2.98
C HIS A 156 13.70 -2.27 2.67
N ALA A 157 14.19 -2.95 3.69
CA ALA A 157 15.07 -4.10 3.51
C ALA A 157 14.40 -5.26 2.75
N TRP A 158 13.08 -5.33 2.87
CA TRP A 158 12.21 -6.31 2.20
C TRP A 158 12.77 -7.72 2.23
N HIS A 159 12.93 -8.26 3.42
CA HIS A 159 13.30 -9.66 3.61
C HIS A 159 12.15 -10.55 3.10
N ARG A 160 12.22 -10.92 1.81
CA ARG A 160 11.30 -11.92 1.26
C ARG A 160 11.50 -13.22 2.02
N ALA A 161 10.69 -13.50 3.04
CA ALA A 161 10.54 -14.85 3.54
C ALA A 161 10.17 -15.72 2.34
N ALA A 162 10.99 -16.74 2.06
CA ALA A 162 10.89 -17.56 0.86
C ALA A 162 9.46 -18.09 0.67
N HIS A 163 8.75 -17.58 -0.32
CA HIS A 163 7.36 -17.92 -0.68
C HIS A 163 7.28 -19.35 -1.28
N ARG A 164 7.73 -20.35 -0.56
CA ARG A 164 7.72 -21.76 -1.00
C ARG A 164 6.74 -22.64 -0.21
N SER A 165 5.90 -22.05 0.66
CA SER A 165 4.91 -22.83 1.40
C SER A 165 3.50 -22.59 0.86
N LEU A 166 2.65 -23.62 0.89
CA LEU A 166 1.25 -23.55 0.45
C LEU A 166 0.40 -22.62 1.33
N LYS A 167 0.76 -22.44 2.61
CA LYS A 167 -0.03 -21.61 3.55
C LYS A 167 -0.11 -20.14 3.12
N PRO A 168 0.98 -19.41 2.83
CA PRO A 168 0.91 -18.04 2.34
C PRO A 168 0.10 -17.90 1.06
N PHE A 169 0.19 -18.86 0.15
CA PHE A 169 -0.60 -18.86 -1.09
C PHE A 169 -2.11 -18.95 -0.80
N LEU A 170 -2.52 -19.84 0.11
CA LEU A 170 -3.93 -19.99 0.50
C LEU A 170 -4.45 -18.73 1.20
N TRP A 171 -3.66 -18.13 2.10
CA TRP A 171 -4.01 -16.86 2.75
C TRP A 171 -4.18 -15.73 1.74
N GLN A 172 -3.22 -15.57 0.82
CA GLN A 172 -3.30 -14.54 -0.23
C GLN A 172 -4.53 -14.75 -1.13
N THR A 173 -4.81 -15.99 -1.52
CA THR A 173 -5.97 -16.31 -2.36
C THR A 173 -7.27 -16.00 -1.63
N GLY A 174 -7.41 -16.41 -0.36
CA GLY A 174 -8.58 -16.11 0.46
C GLY A 174 -8.78 -14.59 0.64
N SER A 175 -7.70 -13.85 0.90
CA SER A 175 -7.72 -12.40 1.01
C SER A 175 -8.13 -11.72 -0.31
N LEU A 176 -7.60 -12.18 -1.44
CA LEU A 176 -8.00 -11.66 -2.77
C LEU A 176 -9.48 -11.93 -3.09
N LEU A 177 -9.99 -13.11 -2.78
CA LEU A 177 -11.41 -13.42 -3.00
C LEU A 177 -12.31 -12.50 -2.15
N ARG A 178 -11.95 -12.28 -0.88
CA ARG A 178 -12.64 -11.32 -0.01
C ARG A 178 -12.59 -9.91 -0.59
N TYR A 179 -11.42 -9.46 -1.02
CA TYR A 179 -11.24 -8.14 -1.62
C TYR A 179 -12.13 -7.96 -2.86
N PHE A 180 -12.12 -8.93 -3.78
CA PHE A 180 -12.96 -8.86 -4.99
C PHE A 180 -14.45 -8.95 -4.67
N HIS A 181 -14.84 -9.72 -3.66
CA HIS A 181 -16.24 -9.75 -3.21
C HIS A 181 -16.68 -8.38 -2.70
N LYS A 182 -15.83 -7.69 -1.92
CA LYS A 182 -16.13 -6.40 -1.30
C LYS A 182 -16.09 -5.25 -2.32
N TRP A 183 -15.10 -5.23 -3.19
CA TRP A 183 -14.80 -4.09 -4.07
C TRP A 183 -15.13 -4.34 -5.55
N GLY A 184 -15.64 -5.50 -5.89
CA GLY A 184 -15.89 -5.94 -7.26
C GLY A 184 -14.64 -6.39 -8.01
N PHE A 185 -14.84 -7.22 -9.02
CA PHE A 185 -13.78 -7.69 -9.90
C PHE A 185 -13.34 -6.57 -10.86
N LYS A 186 -12.02 -6.32 -10.92
CA LYS A 186 -11.37 -5.55 -11.97
C LYS A 186 -10.50 -6.51 -12.78
N PHE A 187 -10.64 -6.50 -14.10
CA PHE A 187 -9.92 -7.38 -15.01
C PHE A 187 -8.70 -6.71 -15.65
#